data_4c227122db1ddfb5da1526432ffcdca5
#
_entry.id   4c227122db1ddfb5da1526432ffcdca5
#
_cell.length_a   1.000
_cell.length_b   1.000
_cell.length_c   1.000
_cell.angle_alpha   90.00
_cell.angle_beta   90.00
_cell.angle_gamma   90.00
#
_symmetry.space_group_name_H-M   'P 1'
#
loop_
_entity.id
_entity.type
_entity.pdbx_description
1 polymer ?
#
loop_
_entity_poly.entity_id
_entity_poly.type
_entity_poly.pdbx_seq_one_letter_code
_entity_poly.pdbx_strand_id
1 'polypeptide(L)'
;MVGAHGDKFDFRGRNNTFYSILTVPRLDFAMQTHDATFFLTGKKPKIVHGSFFTNAVWRVRTSMSNTAFYVNTSADTIGFDVRSANHSLVASKHAIWQEFKTEDVRVYYKQATLYLRCAGWETNVTRRPVYNRIHGPRWRFDTTIRPLSGTGFEKRHGAPSNVTWPHGLIGQTWDGDSVAVDGRQDDYDSDDTEIWTHAMAEGALDGGSFEAYALDPDTFQFRYSRFEGAPSTHRDVHSLSGEKRKVTSRTLSASTTDFMEIP
;
A
#
# COMPACT_ATOMS: atom_id res chain seq x y z
N MET A 1 6.12 7.10 2.38
CA MET A 1 5.28 6.01 2.95
C MET A 1 5.55 5.88 4.44
N VAL A 2 4.58 5.37 5.21
CA VAL A 2 4.74 5.13 6.65
C VAL A 2 4.30 3.71 6.95
N GLY A 3 5.15 2.92 7.59
CA GLY A 3 4.91 1.53 7.93
C GLY A 3 4.34 1.33 9.34
N ALA A 4 4.23 0.07 9.78
CA ALA A 4 3.54 -0.34 11.01
C ALA A 4 4.18 0.21 12.30
N HIS A 5 5.49 0.33 12.35
CA HIS A 5 6.26 0.77 13.51
C HIS A 5 6.76 2.21 13.38
N GLY A 6 6.25 2.95 12.38
CA GLY A 6 6.68 4.30 12.08
C GLY A 6 7.87 4.35 11.12
N ASP A 7 8.15 3.23 10.42
CA ASP A 7 9.06 3.22 9.29
C ASP A 7 8.69 4.33 8.31
N LYS A 8 9.71 4.99 7.77
CA LYS A 8 9.50 6.09 6.83
C LYS A 8 10.41 5.92 5.62
N PHE A 9 9.85 6.01 4.44
CA PHE A 9 10.59 6.01 3.19
C PHE A 9 9.75 6.63 2.09
N ASP A 10 10.41 7.17 1.08
CA ASP A 10 9.75 7.58 -0.14
C ASP A 10 9.86 6.49 -1.20
N PHE A 11 8.88 6.44 -2.08
CA PHE A 11 8.80 5.44 -3.13
C PHE A 11 8.21 6.05 -4.40
N ARG A 12 9.05 6.21 -5.41
CA ARG A 12 8.62 6.71 -6.70
C ARG A 12 7.99 5.63 -7.57
N GLY A 13 8.58 4.46 -7.64
CA GLY A 13 8.19 3.41 -8.59
C GLY A 13 8.48 3.78 -10.06
N ARG A 14 8.38 2.81 -10.96
CA ARG A 14 8.45 3.03 -12.41
C ARG A 14 7.06 3.31 -12.95
N ASN A 15 7.00 4.16 -13.97
CA ASN A 15 5.74 4.47 -14.65
C ASN A 15 5.05 3.19 -15.15
N ASN A 16 3.72 3.14 -15.02
CA ASN A 16 2.86 2.01 -15.45
C ASN A 16 3.21 0.65 -14.81
N THR A 17 3.87 0.61 -13.66
CA THR A 17 4.29 -0.64 -13.02
C THR A 17 3.46 -0.90 -11.77
N PHE A 18 2.97 -2.14 -11.63
CA PHE A 18 2.33 -2.62 -10.40
C PHE A 18 3.38 -3.11 -9.40
N TYR A 19 3.16 -2.76 -8.14
CA TYR A 19 4.01 -3.17 -7.02
C TYR A 19 3.16 -3.83 -5.94
N SER A 20 3.67 -4.92 -5.37
CA SER A 20 3.06 -5.57 -4.21
C SER A 20 3.13 -4.64 -2.99
N ILE A 21 1.99 -4.29 -2.45
CA ILE A 21 1.87 -3.44 -1.27
C ILE A 21 1.71 -4.28 0.00
N LEU A 22 0.87 -5.31 -0.08
CA LEU A 22 0.63 -6.29 0.99
C LEU A 22 0.42 -7.67 0.38
N THR A 23 1.05 -8.68 0.96
CA THR A 23 0.74 -10.08 0.71
C THR A 23 0.67 -10.83 2.04
N VAL A 24 -0.40 -11.56 2.24
CA VAL A 24 -0.66 -12.45 3.37
C VAL A 24 -1.41 -13.68 2.86
N PRO A 25 -1.54 -14.76 3.62
CA PRO A 25 -2.34 -15.90 3.20
C PRO A 25 -3.73 -15.47 2.73
N ARG A 26 -4.11 -15.85 1.52
CA ARG A 26 -5.40 -15.59 0.86
C ARG A 26 -5.66 -14.13 0.44
N LEU A 27 -4.68 -13.21 0.58
CA LEU A 27 -4.82 -11.83 0.16
C LEU A 27 -3.50 -11.31 -0.41
N ASP A 28 -3.52 -10.89 -1.66
CA ASP A 28 -2.52 -10.03 -2.28
C ASP A 28 -3.14 -8.68 -2.62
N PHE A 29 -2.42 -7.61 -2.39
CA PHE A 29 -2.79 -6.25 -2.74
C PHE A 29 -1.64 -5.57 -3.46
N ALA A 30 -1.90 -5.05 -4.66
CA ALA A 30 -0.93 -4.33 -5.46
C ALA A 30 -1.49 -3.02 -6.00
N MET A 31 -0.60 -2.05 -6.22
CA MET A 31 -0.95 -0.74 -6.77
C MET A 31 0.00 -0.35 -7.91
N GLN A 32 -0.56 0.34 -8.90
CA GLN A 32 0.18 0.83 -10.07
C GLN A 32 0.60 2.27 -9.91
N THR A 33 1.87 2.54 -10.19
CA THR A 33 2.43 3.90 -10.21
C THR A 33 2.32 4.54 -11.60
N HIS A 34 2.02 5.85 -11.61
CA HIS A 34 2.11 6.69 -12.79
C HIS A 34 2.92 7.93 -12.51
N ASP A 35 3.80 8.31 -13.43
CA ASP A 35 4.57 9.53 -13.34
C ASP A 35 3.66 10.76 -13.32
N ALA A 36 4.05 11.74 -12.54
CA ALA A 36 3.33 13.00 -12.37
C ALA A 36 4.29 14.17 -12.20
N THR A 37 3.89 15.31 -12.75
CA THR A 37 4.51 16.59 -12.47
C THR A 37 3.47 17.52 -11.86
N PHE A 38 3.78 18.13 -10.73
CA PHE A 38 2.86 19.00 -10.01
C PHE A 38 3.61 20.13 -9.31
N PHE A 39 2.89 21.19 -9.00
CA PHE A 39 3.43 22.33 -8.29
C PHE A 39 3.13 22.20 -6.79
N LEU A 40 4.18 22.11 -6.00
CA LEU A 40 4.09 22.11 -4.54
C LEU A 40 4.06 23.54 -4.03
N THR A 41 2.94 23.94 -3.43
CA THR A 41 2.79 25.25 -2.82
C THR A 41 3.34 25.23 -1.39
N GLY A 42 3.93 26.35 -0.95
CA GLY A 42 4.49 26.47 0.39
C GLY A 42 5.38 27.70 0.50
N LYS A 43 6.18 27.76 1.55
CA LYS A 43 7.17 28.84 1.74
C LYS A 43 8.20 28.88 0.61
N LYS A 44 8.55 27.73 0.08
CA LYS A 44 9.45 27.55 -1.06
C LYS A 44 8.68 26.76 -2.14
N PRO A 45 7.95 27.43 -3.04
CA PRO A 45 7.18 26.73 -4.06
C PRO A 45 8.09 26.01 -5.07
N LYS A 46 7.72 24.80 -5.48
CA LYS A 46 8.56 23.91 -6.29
C LYS A 46 7.76 23.17 -7.35
N ILE A 47 8.39 22.85 -8.47
CA ILE A 47 7.91 21.85 -9.40
C ILE A 47 8.46 20.49 -8.94
N VAL A 48 7.59 19.50 -8.79
CA VAL A 48 7.98 18.16 -8.37
C VAL A 48 7.67 17.16 -9.48
N HIS A 49 8.68 16.39 -9.88
CA HIS A 49 8.59 15.25 -10.78
C HIS A 49 8.63 13.98 -9.94
N GLY A 50 7.47 13.38 -9.76
CA GLY A 50 7.28 12.20 -8.92
C GLY A 50 6.36 11.17 -9.56
N SER A 51 5.73 10.35 -8.75
CA SER A 51 4.70 9.41 -9.16
C SER A 51 3.59 9.30 -8.13
N PHE A 52 2.42 8.84 -8.58
CA PHE A 52 1.29 8.53 -7.71
C PHE A 52 0.72 7.17 -8.04
N PHE A 53 0.13 6.53 -7.06
CA PHE A 53 -0.69 5.34 -7.27
C PHE A 53 -2.03 5.72 -7.90
N THR A 54 -2.41 5.04 -8.98
CA THR A 54 -3.62 5.35 -9.76
C THR A 54 -4.55 4.17 -9.95
N ASN A 55 -4.02 2.95 -9.92
CA ASN A 55 -4.80 1.73 -9.98
C ASN A 55 -4.48 0.84 -8.78
N ALA A 56 -5.46 0.08 -8.35
CA ALA A 56 -5.33 -0.87 -7.27
C ALA A 56 -6.00 -2.19 -7.65
N VAL A 57 -5.31 -3.28 -7.38
CA VAL A 57 -5.79 -4.64 -7.64
C VAL A 57 -5.56 -5.53 -6.43
N TRP A 58 -6.51 -6.40 -6.20
CA TRP A 58 -6.43 -7.42 -5.15
C TRP A 58 -6.69 -8.79 -5.77
N ARG A 59 -5.93 -9.78 -5.31
CA ARG A 59 -6.26 -11.18 -5.44
C ARG A 59 -6.67 -11.68 -4.06
N VAL A 60 -7.87 -12.20 -3.93
CA VAL A 60 -8.43 -12.68 -2.67
C VAL A 60 -8.94 -14.11 -2.83
N ARG A 61 -8.92 -14.88 -1.73
CA ARG A 61 -9.45 -16.23 -1.69
C ARG A 61 -10.32 -16.40 -0.45
N THR A 62 -11.52 -16.94 -0.67
CA THR A 62 -12.46 -17.23 0.42
C THR A 62 -11.95 -18.35 1.31
N SER A 63 -12.37 -18.35 2.58
CA SER A 63 -11.88 -19.27 3.58
C SER A 63 -12.49 -20.69 3.47
N MET A 64 -13.75 -20.80 3.08
CA MET A 64 -14.49 -22.06 3.07
C MET A 64 -14.49 -22.70 1.68
N SER A 65 -14.94 -21.98 0.67
CA SER A 65 -15.02 -22.50 -0.70
C SER A 65 -13.69 -22.48 -1.45
N ASN A 66 -12.66 -21.84 -0.89
CA ASN A 66 -11.36 -21.65 -1.53
C ASN A 66 -11.44 -20.97 -2.91
N THR A 67 -12.51 -20.19 -3.13
CA THR A 67 -12.75 -19.50 -4.40
C THR A 67 -11.91 -18.24 -4.49
N ALA A 68 -11.16 -18.08 -5.59
CA ALA A 68 -10.35 -16.91 -5.84
C ALA A 68 -11.11 -15.86 -6.66
N PHE A 69 -10.92 -14.60 -6.27
CA PHE A 69 -11.45 -13.43 -6.97
C PHE A 69 -10.34 -12.40 -7.18
N TYR A 70 -10.49 -11.63 -8.25
CA TYR A 70 -9.71 -10.43 -8.51
C TYR A 70 -10.62 -9.22 -8.37
N VAL A 71 -10.19 -8.24 -7.58
CA VAL A 71 -10.89 -6.95 -7.42
C VAL A 71 -9.99 -5.87 -7.99
N ASN A 72 -10.52 -5.00 -8.84
CA ASN A 72 -9.77 -3.90 -9.39
C ASN A 72 -10.54 -2.58 -9.31
N THR A 73 -9.80 -1.48 -9.19
CA THR A 73 -10.32 -0.12 -9.23
C THR A 73 -9.28 0.84 -9.80
N SER A 74 -9.76 1.92 -10.40
CA SER A 74 -8.94 3.00 -10.93
C SER A 74 -9.30 4.32 -10.27
N ALA A 75 -8.30 5.18 -10.06
CA ALA A 75 -8.54 6.53 -9.55
C ALA A 75 -9.31 7.42 -10.53
N ASP A 76 -9.31 7.09 -11.82
CA ASP A 76 -10.08 7.83 -12.83
C ASP A 76 -11.57 7.49 -12.81
N THR A 77 -11.96 6.36 -12.21
CA THR A 77 -13.35 5.90 -12.12
C THR A 77 -13.81 5.81 -10.67
N ILE A 78 -15.14 5.89 -10.47
CA ILE A 78 -15.76 5.63 -9.17
C ILE A 78 -16.34 4.23 -9.20
N GLY A 79 -15.79 3.31 -8.41
CA GLY A 79 -16.30 1.95 -8.35
C GLY A 79 -15.22 0.89 -8.40
N PHE A 80 -15.63 -0.34 -8.57
CA PHE A 80 -14.76 -1.50 -8.64
C PHE A 80 -15.37 -2.63 -9.46
N ASP A 81 -14.54 -3.45 -10.04
CA ASP A 81 -14.92 -4.69 -10.69
C ASP A 81 -14.42 -5.89 -9.88
N VAL A 82 -15.23 -6.94 -9.83
CA VAL A 82 -14.87 -8.24 -9.26
C VAL A 82 -14.87 -9.26 -10.38
N ARG A 83 -13.76 -9.99 -10.53
CA ARG A 83 -13.59 -11.04 -11.53
C ARG A 83 -13.29 -12.37 -10.83
N SER A 84 -13.70 -13.46 -11.45
CA SER A 84 -13.35 -14.82 -11.02
C SER A 84 -11.90 -15.15 -11.35
N ALA A 85 -11.43 -16.31 -10.92
CA ALA A 85 -10.07 -16.80 -11.20
C ALA A 85 -9.73 -16.89 -12.70
N ASN A 86 -10.73 -17.11 -13.55
CA ASN A 86 -10.58 -17.09 -15.02
C ASN A 86 -10.82 -15.71 -15.64
N HIS A 87 -10.75 -14.65 -14.83
CA HIS A 87 -10.94 -13.24 -15.20
C HIS A 87 -12.33 -12.88 -15.77
N SER A 88 -13.32 -13.78 -15.73
CA SER A 88 -14.68 -13.43 -16.09
C SER A 88 -15.31 -12.49 -15.06
N LEU A 89 -16.06 -11.49 -15.54
CA LEU A 89 -16.69 -10.49 -14.68
C LEU A 89 -17.80 -11.14 -13.83
N VAL A 90 -17.66 -11.04 -12.51
CA VAL A 90 -18.65 -11.52 -11.52
C VAL A 90 -19.55 -10.38 -11.07
N ALA A 91 -18.97 -9.19 -10.82
CA ALA A 91 -19.69 -8.01 -10.40
C ALA A 91 -18.98 -6.75 -10.86
N SER A 92 -19.76 -5.74 -11.20
CA SER A 92 -19.27 -4.39 -11.50
C SER A 92 -20.11 -3.39 -10.72
N LYS A 93 -19.46 -2.51 -9.97
CA LYS A 93 -20.09 -1.59 -9.02
C LYS A 93 -19.54 -0.19 -9.26
N HIS A 94 -20.36 0.68 -9.84
CA HIS A 94 -19.96 2.04 -10.25
C HIS A 94 -20.74 3.15 -9.54
N ALA A 95 -21.28 2.87 -8.36
CA ALA A 95 -22.00 3.86 -7.58
C ALA A 95 -21.49 3.95 -6.14
N ILE A 96 -21.78 5.07 -5.51
CA ILE A 96 -21.53 5.30 -4.09
C ILE A 96 -22.37 4.30 -3.26
N TRP A 97 -21.81 3.72 -2.20
CA TRP A 97 -22.48 2.76 -1.31
C TRP A 97 -22.79 1.39 -1.95
N GLN A 98 -21.94 0.92 -2.81
CA GLN A 98 -22.03 -0.41 -3.40
C GLN A 98 -21.18 -1.41 -2.61
N GLU A 99 -21.67 -2.64 -2.53
CA GLU A 99 -20.99 -3.72 -1.82
C GLU A 99 -21.00 -5.01 -2.66
N PHE A 100 -19.88 -5.74 -2.56
CA PHE A 100 -19.76 -7.15 -2.90
C PHE A 100 -19.33 -7.90 -1.65
N LYS A 101 -20.06 -8.98 -1.30
CA LYS A 101 -19.78 -9.77 -0.13
C LYS A 101 -19.95 -11.25 -0.44
N THR A 102 -18.98 -12.04 0.00
CA THR A 102 -19.04 -13.50 -0.04
C THR A 102 -18.17 -14.06 1.09
N GLU A 103 -18.70 -15.03 1.85
CA GLU A 103 -18.00 -15.62 3.01
C GLU A 103 -17.27 -14.56 3.88
N ASP A 104 -15.94 -14.62 3.93
CA ASP A 104 -15.08 -13.71 4.69
C ASP A 104 -14.45 -12.58 3.83
N VAL A 105 -14.86 -12.46 2.56
CA VAL A 105 -14.45 -11.37 1.67
C VAL A 105 -15.55 -10.32 1.60
N ARG A 106 -15.20 -9.09 1.89
CA ARG A 106 -16.10 -7.95 1.79
C ARG A 106 -15.41 -6.80 1.08
N VAL A 107 -16.02 -6.33 -0.02
CA VAL A 107 -15.57 -5.17 -0.79
C VAL A 107 -16.70 -4.16 -0.80
N TYR A 108 -16.44 -2.94 -0.38
CA TYR A 108 -17.47 -1.89 -0.40
C TYR A 108 -16.88 -0.53 -0.70
N TYR A 109 -17.64 0.26 -1.45
CA TYR A 109 -17.28 1.63 -1.80
C TYR A 109 -18.12 2.59 -0.94
N LYS A 110 -17.44 3.49 -0.24
CA LYS A 110 -18.09 4.51 0.58
C LYS A 110 -17.43 5.87 0.32
N GLN A 111 -18.21 6.84 -0.12
CA GLN A 111 -17.72 8.16 -0.52
C GLN A 111 -16.63 8.04 -1.60
N ALA A 112 -15.39 8.42 -1.32
CA ALA A 112 -14.28 8.34 -2.25
C ALA A 112 -13.32 7.17 -1.92
N THR A 113 -13.72 6.24 -1.04
CA THR A 113 -12.86 5.17 -0.53
C THR A 113 -13.44 3.81 -0.84
N LEU A 114 -12.63 2.95 -1.44
CA LEU A 114 -12.88 1.52 -1.56
C LEU A 114 -12.21 0.82 -0.40
N TYR A 115 -12.97 -0.01 0.29
CA TYR A 115 -12.51 -0.88 1.38
C TYR A 115 -12.58 -2.32 0.94
N LEU A 116 -11.54 -3.09 1.26
CA LEU A 116 -11.53 -4.53 1.09
C LEU A 116 -11.12 -5.18 2.42
N ARG A 117 -11.94 -6.14 2.88
CA ARG A 117 -11.66 -6.99 4.06
C ARG A 117 -11.55 -8.43 3.62
N CYS A 118 -10.44 -9.06 3.95
CA CYS A 118 -10.18 -10.47 3.70
C CYS A 118 -9.06 -10.95 4.61
N ALA A 119 -9.05 -12.22 4.95
CA ALA A 119 -7.94 -12.86 5.66
C ALA A 119 -7.51 -12.16 6.96
N GLY A 120 -8.43 -11.49 7.65
CA GLY A 120 -8.12 -10.74 8.87
C GLY A 120 -7.50 -9.36 8.64
N TRP A 121 -7.45 -8.89 7.40
CA TRP A 121 -6.91 -7.58 7.03
C TRP A 121 -7.98 -6.67 6.43
N GLU A 122 -7.83 -5.38 6.66
CA GLU A 122 -8.53 -4.34 5.91
C GLU A 122 -7.50 -3.50 5.16
N THR A 123 -7.72 -3.38 3.87
CA THR A 123 -7.01 -2.46 3.00
C THR A 123 -8.00 -1.48 2.43
N ASN A 124 -7.62 -0.23 2.28
CA ASN A 124 -8.45 0.74 1.58
C ASN A 124 -7.63 1.62 0.64
N VAL A 125 -8.29 2.11 -0.40
CA VAL A 125 -7.76 3.13 -1.29
C VAL A 125 -8.74 4.29 -1.36
N THR A 126 -8.25 5.49 -1.08
CA THR A 126 -9.04 6.72 -1.11
C THR A 126 -8.65 7.54 -2.32
N ARG A 127 -9.63 7.84 -3.17
CA ARG A 127 -9.44 8.68 -4.34
C ARG A 127 -9.25 10.13 -3.92
N ARG A 128 -8.16 10.74 -4.40
CA ARG A 128 -7.79 12.13 -4.14
C ARG A 128 -7.44 12.86 -5.43
N PRO A 129 -7.76 14.13 -5.58
CA PRO A 129 -7.26 14.92 -6.71
C PRO A 129 -5.77 15.15 -6.60
N VAL A 130 -5.08 15.20 -7.72
CA VAL A 130 -3.70 15.72 -7.79
C VAL A 130 -3.80 17.23 -7.95
N TYR A 131 -3.63 17.95 -6.85
CA TYR A 131 -3.67 19.41 -6.85
C TYR A 131 -2.49 20.00 -7.61
N ASN A 132 -2.71 21.15 -8.23
CA ASN A 132 -1.70 21.89 -8.99
C ASN A 132 -0.93 21.01 -10.00
N ARG A 133 -1.63 20.07 -10.59
CA ARG A 133 -1.09 19.15 -11.59
C ARG A 133 -0.65 19.89 -12.84
N ILE A 134 0.58 19.63 -13.28
CA ILE A 134 1.14 20.09 -14.56
C ILE A 134 0.95 18.95 -15.59
N HIS A 135 1.44 17.74 -15.28
CA HIS A 135 1.34 16.57 -16.12
C HIS A 135 0.98 15.31 -15.29
N GLY A 136 0.50 14.26 -15.96
CA GLY A 136 0.19 12.97 -15.33
C GLY A 136 -1.28 12.82 -14.93
N PRO A 137 -1.59 11.95 -13.99
CA PRO A 137 -2.96 11.60 -13.61
C PRO A 137 -3.69 12.77 -12.93
N ARG A 138 -5.00 12.86 -13.15
CA ARG A 138 -5.86 13.83 -12.43
C ARG A 138 -6.18 13.38 -11.02
N TRP A 139 -6.21 12.08 -10.80
CA TRP A 139 -6.59 11.45 -9.56
C TRP A 139 -5.53 10.47 -9.12
N ARG A 140 -5.38 10.33 -7.82
CA ARG A 140 -4.47 9.38 -7.19
C ARG A 140 -5.19 8.61 -6.10
N PHE A 141 -4.58 7.54 -5.64
CA PHE A 141 -4.97 6.82 -4.46
C PHE A 141 -4.01 7.10 -3.30
N ASP A 142 -4.58 7.43 -2.15
CA ASP A 142 -3.94 7.26 -0.86
C ASP A 142 -4.41 5.92 -0.30
N THR A 143 -3.54 5.15 0.34
CA THR A 143 -3.86 3.81 0.85
C THR A 143 -3.63 3.71 2.34
N THR A 144 -4.46 2.89 2.99
CA THR A 144 -4.29 2.49 4.38
C THR A 144 -4.44 0.98 4.50
N ILE A 145 -3.59 0.37 5.30
CA ILE A 145 -3.58 -1.06 5.58
C ILE A 145 -3.64 -1.23 7.09
N ARG A 146 -4.49 -2.13 7.55
CA ARG A 146 -4.54 -2.47 8.98
C ARG A 146 -4.93 -3.93 9.19
N PRO A 147 -4.31 -4.61 10.16
CA PRO A 147 -4.80 -5.89 10.64
C PRO A 147 -6.09 -5.70 11.41
N LEU A 148 -7.01 -6.65 11.29
CA LEU A 148 -8.24 -6.72 12.08
C LEU A 148 -7.98 -7.52 13.36
N SER A 149 -8.87 -7.40 14.34
CA SER A 149 -8.78 -8.14 15.60
C SER A 149 -8.73 -9.65 15.35
N GLY A 150 -7.87 -10.36 16.09
CA GLY A 150 -7.68 -11.80 15.98
C GLY A 150 -6.57 -12.24 15.04
N THR A 151 -5.93 -11.34 14.31
CA THR A 151 -4.76 -11.68 13.48
C THR A 151 -3.47 -11.83 14.28
N GLY A 152 -3.41 -11.23 15.47
CA GLY A 152 -2.20 -11.13 16.28
C GLY A 152 -1.26 -9.99 15.87
N PHE A 153 -1.49 -9.36 14.73
CA PHE A 153 -0.71 -8.21 14.26
C PHE A 153 -1.27 -6.86 14.70
N GLU A 154 -2.43 -6.82 15.37
CA GLU A 154 -3.03 -5.61 15.91
C GLU A 154 -2.27 -5.01 17.09
N LYS A 155 -1.42 -5.79 17.75
CA LYS A 155 -0.53 -5.32 18.80
C LYS A 155 0.75 -4.79 18.17
N ARG A 156 1.14 -3.59 18.53
CA ARG A 156 2.35 -2.93 18.00
C ARG A 156 3.66 -3.69 18.28
N HIS A 157 3.66 -4.59 19.24
CA HIS A 157 4.84 -5.30 19.69
C HIS A 157 4.46 -6.76 19.96
N GLY A 158 5.16 -7.66 19.36
CA GLY A 158 5.03 -9.10 19.55
C GLY A 158 4.55 -9.82 18.30
N ALA A 159 5.35 -10.76 17.87
CA ALA A 159 5.02 -11.68 16.83
C ALA A 159 4.02 -12.70 17.34
N PRO A 160 2.92 -12.96 16.64
CA PRO A 160 2.17 -14.17 16.87
C PRO A 160 3.05 -15.37 16.56
N SER A 161 3.05 -16.39 17.42
CA SER A 161 3.69 -17.66 17.11
C SER A 161 2.94 -18.37 15.99
N ASN A 162 3.65 -18.99 15.06
CA ASN A 162 3.10 -19.83 13.98
C ASN A 162 2.21 -19.11 12.94
N VAL A 163 2.48 -17.86 12.64
CA VAL A 163 1.81 -17.15 11.56
C VAL A 163 2.74 -16.90 10.37
N THR A 164 2.16 -16.81 9.20
CA THR A 164 2.84 -16.33 8.01
C THR A 164 2.99 -14.81 8.10
N TRP A 165 4.22 -14.33 8.11
CA TRP A 165 4.51 -12.89 8.18
C TRP A 165 4.04 -12.19 6.91
N PRO A 166 3.40 -11.01 7.04
CA PRO A 166 3.08 -10.19 5.88
C PRO A 166 4.32 -9.81 5.09
N HIS A 167 4.15 -9.60 3.79
CA HIS A 167 5.19 -9.03 2.93
C HIS A 167 4.59 -8.04 1.93
N GLY A 168 5.40 -7.47 1.04
CA GLY A 168 5.06 -6.36 0.16
C GLY A 168 5.70 -5.06 0.66
N LEU A 169 5.64 -3.98 -0.11
CA LEU A 169 6.27 -2.70 0.22
C LEU A 169 5.91 -2.19 1.62
N ILE A 170 4.66 -2.32 2.01
CA ILE A 170 4.18 -1.95 3.34
C ILE A 170 4.04 -3.17 4.25
N GLY A 171 3.63 -4.32 3.71
CA GLY A 171 3.38 -5.52 4.51
C GLY A 171 4.59 -5.99 5.31
N GLN A 172 5.79 -5.86 4.79
CA GLN A 172 7.04 -6.24 5.48
C GLN A 172 7.31 -5.45 6.76
N THR A 173 6.69 -4.28 6.94
CA THR A 173 6.86 -3.47 8.14
C THR A 173 6.17 -4.06 9.38
N TRP A 174 5.29 -5.07 9.21
CA TRP A 174 4.76 -5.90 10.31
C TRP A 174 5.74 -7.04 10.61
N ASP A 175 6.86 -6.74 11.19
CA ASP A 175 7.99 -7.64 11.37
C ASP A 175 8.17 -8.14 12.82
N GLY A 176 7.31 -7.71 13.72
CA GLY A 176 7.25 -8.18 15.10
C GLY A 176 8.26 -7.57 16.05
N ASP A 177 9.06 -6.63 15.58
CA ASP A 177 9.91 -5.85 16.45
C ASP A 177 9.32 -4.45 16.74
N SER A 178 10.03 -3.62 17.48
CA SER A 178 9.65 -2.25 17.81
C SER A 178 10.60 -1.22 17.20
N VAL A 179 11.38 -1.64 16.22
CA VAL A 179 12.40 -0.80 15.60
C VAL A 179 11.86 -0.23 14.30
N ALA A 180 11.72 1.09 14.23
CA ALA A 180 11.42 1.74 12.97
C ALA A 180 12.65 1.76 12.06
N VAL A 181 12.42 1.53 10.77
CA VAL A 181 13.45 1.62 9.74
C VAL A 181 13.16 2.86 8.91
N ASP A 182 14.11 3.78 8.87
CA ASP A 182 14.03 4.94 8.00
C ASP A 182 14.82 4.64 6.71
N GLY A 183 14.09 4.44 5.61
CA GLY A 183 14.68 4.33 4.28
C GLY A 183 14.94 5.70 3.68
N ARG A 184 15.44 5.70 2.44
CA ARG A 184 15.70 6.94 1.70
C ARG A 184 14.45 7.78 1.56
N GLN A 185 14.60 9.08 1.76
CA GLN A 185 13.58 10.10 1.53
C GLN A 185 14.12 11.12 0.52
N ASP A 186 13.23 11.69 -0.29
CA ASP A 186 13.56 12.80 -1.18
C ASP A 186 13.60 14.12 -0.38
N ASP A 187 14.50 15.04 -0.75
CA ASP A 187 14.66 16.31 -0.07
C ASP A 187 13.71 17.36 -0.66
N TYR A 188 12.57 17.54 -0.01
CA TYR A 188 11.59 18.56 -0.36
C TYR A 188 11.91 19.94 0.24
N ASP A 189 12.89 20.05 1.13
CA ASP A 189 13.28 21.30 1.81
C ASP A 189 14.48 21.99 1.16
N SER A 190 15.11 21.37 0.15
CA SER A 190 16.22 21.97 -0.61
C SER A 190 15.89 23.36 -1.14
N ASP A 191 16.86 24.12 -1.56
CA ASP A 191 16.65 25.44 -2.20
C ASP A 191 16.31 25.36 -3.70
N ASP A 192 16.32 24.15 -4.26
CA ASP A 192 15.98 23.92 -5.66
C ASP A 192 14.53 24.29 -5.95
N THR A 193 14.28 24.90 -7.09
CA THR A 193 12.94 25.22 -7.59
C THR A 193 12.26 24.03 -8.29
N GLU A 194 13.01 23.00 -8.60
CA GLU A 194 12.57 21.79 -9.29
C GLU A 194 13.15 20.57 -8.60
N ILE A 195 12.30 19.62 -8.24
CA ILE A 195 12.69 18.39 -7.54
C ILE A 195 12.36 17.19 -8.42
N TRP A 196 13.35 16.36 -8.66
CA TRP A 196 13.19 15.04 -9.26
C TRP A 196 13.27 14.00 -8.15
N THR A 197 12.14 13.38 -7.83
CA THR A 197 12.12 12.32 -6.82
C THR A 197 12.87 11.09 -7.31
N HIS A 198 13.67 10.49 -6.45
CA HIS A 198 14.53 9.35 -6.78
C HIS A 198 14.45 8.21 -5.77
N ALA A 199 13.86 8.46 -4.61
CA ALA A 199 13.77 7.47 -3.56
C ALA A 199 12.85 6.32 -3.99
N MET A 200 13.33 5.10 -3.84
CA MET A 200 12.67 3.85 -4.19
C MET A 200 12.66 2.90 -2.99
N ALA A 201 12.44 3.46 -1.79
CA ALA A 201 12.44 2.76 -0.51
C ALA A 201 13.79 2.10 -0.16
N GLU A 202 14.90 2.59 -0.70
CA GLU A 202 16.23 2.05 -0.40
C GLU A 202 16.47 2.10 1.12
N GLY A 203 17.02 1.01 1.64
CA GLY A 203 17.26 0.84 3.08
C GLY A 203 16.05 0.39 3.88
N ALA A 204 14.83 0.43 3.33
CA ALA A 204 13.62 -0.03 4.01
C ALA A 204 13.07 -1.35 3.45
N LEU A 205 13.64 -1.89 2.37
CA LEU A 205 13.14 -3.08 1.70
C LEU A 205 13.90 -4.35 2.10
N ASP A 206 13.21 -5.39 2.53
CA ASP A 206 13.79 -6.70 2.82
C ASP A 206 14.37 -7.37 1.56
N GLY A 207 13.79 -7.11 0.41
CA GLY A 207 14.25 -7.64 -0.87
C GLY A 207 15.48 -6.96 -1.47
N GLY A 208 16.00 -5.92 -0.84
CA GLY A 208 17.18 -5.17 -1.27
C GLY A 208 16.96 -4.26 -2.49
N SER A 209 15.95 -4.53 -3.32
CA SER A 209 15.65 -3.74 -4.52
C SER A 209 14.14 -3.64 -4.74
N PHE A 210 13.67 -2.48 -5.15
CA PHE A 210 12.26 -2.24 -5.44
C PHE A 210 11.73 -3.07 -6.63
N GLU A 211 12.60 -3.47 -7.56
CA GLU A 211 12.24 -4.34 -8.67
C GLU A 211 11.70 -5.69 -8.21
N ALA A 212 12.16 -6.18 -7.06
CA ALA A 212 11.67 -7.43 -6.49
C ALA A 212 10.21 -7.36 -6.03
N TYR A 213 9.65 -6.15 -5.93
CA TYR A 213 8.25 -5.90 -5.56
C TYR A 213 7.34 -5.63 -6.77
N ALA A 214 7.93 -5.46 -7.97
CA ALA A 214 7.16 -5.34 -9.20
C ALA A 214 6.48 -6.69 -9.54
N LEU A 215 5.25 -6.61 -10.03
CA LEU A 215 4.48 -7.79 -10.40
C LEU A 215 3.58 -7.55 -11.61
N ASP A 216 3.16 -8.64 -12.24
CA ASP A 216 2.08 -8.66 -13.21
C ASP A 216 0.74 -8.81 -12.46
N PRO A 217 -0.20 -7.87 -12.63
CA PRO A 217 -1.48 -7.89 -11.91
C PRO A 217 -2.41 -9.04 -12.31
N ASP A 218 -2.22 -9.65 -13.47
CA ASP A 218 -3.05 -10.75 -13.95
C ASP A 218 -2.66 -12.08 -13.29
N THR A 219 -1.38 -12.26 -13.02
CA THR A 219 -0.86 -13.50 -12.41
C THR A 219 -0.56 -13.36 -10.93
N PHE A 220 -0.33 -12.14 -10.45
CA PHE A 220 0.20 -11.85 -9.12
C PHE A 220 1.48 -12.65 -8.80
N GLN A 221 2.28 -12.93 -9.82
CA GLN A 221 3.57 -13.57 -9.62
C GLN A 221 4.52 -12.58 -8.96
N PHE A 222 4.87 -12.87 -7.72
CA PHE A 222 5.70 -12.07 -6.88
C PHE A 222 6.59 -12.96 -6.01
N ARG A 223 7.88 -12.67 -5.99
CA ARG A 223 8.89 -13.52 -5.34
C ARG A 223 8.57 -13.83 -3.87
N TYR A 224 8.03 -12.86 -3.15
CA TYR A 224 7.75 -12.97 -1.72
C TYR A 224 6.27 -13.17 -1.43
N SER A 225 5.47 -13.63 -2.40
CA SER A 225 4.04 -13.86 -2.19
C SER A 225 3.79 -14.80 -1.02
N ARG A 226 2.82 -14.44 -0.20
CA ARG A 226 2.33 -15.20 0.95
C ARG A 226 0.94 -15.79 0.69
N PHE A 227 0.40 -15.58 -0.49
CA PHE A 227 -0.98 -15.92 -0.82
C PHE A 227 -1.33 -17.39 -0.59
N GLU A 228 -0.43 -18.29 -0.90
CA GLU A 228 -0.63 -19.74 -0.71
C GLU A 228 -0.33 -20.20 0.73
N GLY A 229 0.01 -19.29 1.62
CA GLY A 229 0.27 -19.65 3.02
C GLY A 229 1.60 -20.37 3.24
N ALA A 230 2.57 -20.20 2.35
CA ALA A 230 3.90 -20.76 2.55
C ALA A 230 4.47 -20.27 3.90
N PRO A 231 4.98 -21.16 4.76
CA PRO A 231 5.58 -20.74 6.01
C PRO A 231 6.74 -19.81 5.70
N SER A 232 6.62 -18.55 6.11
CA SER A 232 7.76 -17.68 6.16
C SER A 232 8.58 -18.14 7.35
N THR A 233 9.64 -18.91 7.11
CA THR A 233 10.74 -18.91 8.06
C THR A 233 11.13 -17.45 8.21
N HIS A 234 11.11 -16.99 9.45
CA HIS A 234 11.69 -15.74 9.93
C HIS A 234 12.40 -14.94 8.85
N ARG A 235 12.08 -13.61 8.71
CA ARG A 235 12.86 -12.66 7.91
C ARG A 235 14.07 -13.32 7.23
N ASP A 236 14.13 -13.33 5.94
CA ASP A 236 15.41 -13.25 5.27
C ASP A 236 15.94 -11.85 5.57
N VAL A 237 16.37 -11.65 6.82
CA VAL A 237 16.92 -10.40 7.30
C VAL A 237 18.25 -10.20 6.64
N HIS A 238 18.21 -9.66 5.46
CA HIS A 238 19.38 -8.97 4.97
C HIS A 238 19.46 -7.65 5.74
N SER A 239 20.64 -7.39 6.27
CA SER A 239 20.96 -6.17 6.97
C SER A 239 20.34 -4.97 6.24
N LEU A 240 19.27 -4.44 6.83
CA LEU A 240 18.71 -3.21 6.37
C LEU A 240 19.80 -2.16 6.40
N SER A 241 20.11 -1.60 5.24
CA SER A 241 21.10 -0.52 5.14
C SER A 241 20.54 0.82 5.64
N GLY A 242 19.27 0.84 6.03
CA GLY A 242 18.60 2.01 6.57
C GLY A 242 18.99 2.33 8.01
N GLU A 243 18.77 3.56 8.42
CA GLU A 243 18.98 3.99 9.78
C GLU A 243 17.93 3.39 10.71
N LYS A 244 18.35 2.62 11.70
CA LYS A 244 17.50 2.01 12.72
C LYS A 244 17.36 2.92 13.92
N ARG A 245 16.13 3.28 14.29
CA ARG A 245 15.86 4.01 15.51
C ARG A 245 14.93 3.22 16.43
N LYS A 246 15.27 3.18 17.70
CA LYS A 246 14.43 2.54 18.72
C LYS A 246 13.21 3.42 18.99
N VAL A 247 12.02 2.88 18.78
CA VAL A 247 10.78 3.56 19.14
C VAL A 247 10.66 3.54 20.67
N THR A 248 11.03 4.64 21.32
CA THR A 248 10.69 4.84 22.74
C THR A 248 9.18 5.05 22.82
N SER A 249 8.54 4.33 23.72
CA SER A 249 7.09 4.40 24.00
C SER A 249 6.67 5.77 24.59
N ARG A 250 6.80 6.82 23.81
CA ARG A 250 6.07 8.05 24.07
C ARG A 250 4.70 7.87 23.42
N THR A 251 3.68 7.92 24.25
CA THR A 251 2.29 8.07 23.86
C THR A 251 2.18 9.06 22.70
N LEU A 252 2.08 8.55 21.47
CA LEU A 252 1.65 9.38 20.35
C LEU A 252 0.17 9.65 20.63
N SER A 253 -0.13 10.74 21.33
CA SER A 253 -1.41 11.39 21.15
C SER A 253 -1.57 11.55 19.62
N ALA A 254 -2.68 11.06 19.10
CA ALA A 254 -3.04 11.28 17.72
C ALA A 254 -2.92 12.79 17.47
N SER A 255 -1.83 13.18 16.86
CA SER A 255 -1.75 14.48 16.22
C SER A 255 -2.72 14.37 15.05
N THR A 256 -3.92 14.85 15.28
CA THR A 256 -4.81 15.32 14.24
C THR A 256 -3.96 16.29 13.43
N THR A 257 -3.47 15.84 12.30
CA THR A 257 -2.87 16.74 11.30
C THR A 257 -3.98 17.68 10.92
N ASP A 258 -3.88 18.91 11.39
CA ASP A 258 -4.62 20.04 10.87
C ASP A 258 -4.38 20.10 9.36
N PHE A 259 -5.30 19.48 8.61
CA PHE A 259 -5.44 19.82 7.21
C PHE A 259 -5.96 21.25 7.19
N MET A 260 -5.09 22.20 6.84
CA MET A 260 -5.53 23.52 6.46
C MET A 260 -6.62 23.37 5.39
N GLU A 261 -7.86 23.58 5.76
CA GLU A 261 -8.89 24.04 4.85
C GLU A 261 -8.44 25.42 4.34
N ILE A 262 -8.09 25.45 3.08
CA ILE A 262 -7.91 26.70 2.36
C ILE A 262 -9.22 26.94 1.61
N PRO A 263 -9.80 28.15 1.68
CA PRO A 263 -11.08 28.51 1.12
C PRO A 263 -11.16 28.32 -0.39
#